data_889eb2651fef514d8094ad4ac95adcb3
#
_entry.id   889eb2651fef514d8094ad4ac95adcb3
#
_cell.length_a   1.000
_cell.length_b   1.000
_cell.length_c   1.000
_cell.angle_alpha   90.00
_cell.angle_beta   90.00
_cell.angle_gamma   90.00
#
_symmetry.space_group_name_H-M   'P 1'
#
loop_
_entity.id
_entity.type
_entity.pdbx_description
1 polymer ?
#
loop_
_entity_poly.entity_id
_entity_poly.type
_entity_poly.pdbx_seq_one_letter_code
_entity_poly.pdbx_strand_id
1 'polypeptide(L)'
;MKLYRILAAALTVVLISSTAFASDNNRKDERTRTRLKDQNRRLQEMVDSLQLELARYRDELHYSDSIANEILSVYEENENRSAAGLNPEDYTVEVSDSLLNIWYSHKMASDDEMEVYDMDSIRFESNVPDEVYIERIKKMNSFISLPYNEIVKNYIILYSEKMPTKMSHILGLCQYYMPIFEDIFNRYDIPQELKAMAVIESAMNPLAVSRAGAKGMWQFMYSTAKMYGLHIDSFVDERLDPVKSAEAAAQYLQDSYEIFGDWNLAIASYNCGAGNVNKAIRRSGGKRAFWDIWPYLPRETRGYVPAFVGALYTMTYYKEHGIRPEAVGIPAHIDTLKINKQLHFRQVADLTAAPLEELKNLNPQYRHEIIPGESREYILRIPYEYTNAFIEYEDSVYRHKAEEYFNPVTIKKIKDGADGERI
;
A
#
# COMPACT_ATOMS: atom_id res chain seq x y z
N MET A 1 14.63 14.92 10.66
CA MET A 1 14.78 15.18 12.11
C MET A 1 15.30 13.97 12.92
N LYS A 2 14.79 12.74 12.72
CA LYS A 2 15.29 11.53 13.43
C LYS A 2 16.78 11.26 13.15
N LEU A 3 17.24 11.40 11.91
CA LEU A 3 18.64 11.20 11.54
C LEU A 3 19.59 12.19 12.26
N TYR A 4 19.17 13.45 12.41
CA TYR A 4 19.92 14.47 13.13
C TYR A 4 20.00 14.19 14.64
N ARG A 5 18.95 13.60 15.22
CA ARG A 5 18.93 13.16 16.63
C ARG A 5 19.81 11.93 16.88
N ILE A 6 19.88 10.99 15.91
CA ILE A 6 20.74 9.80 15.98
C ILE A 6 22.21 10.21 15.83
N LEU A 7 22.55 11.12 14.90
CA LEU A 7 23.89 11.68 14.74
C LEU A 7 24.32 12.50 15.97
N ALA A 8 23.42 13.30 16.54
CA ALA A 8 23.71 14.08 17.77
C ALA A 8 23.91 13.16 18.99
N ALA A 9 23.11 12.07 19.10
CA ALA A 9 23.29 11.07 20.17
C ALA A 9 24.62 10.30 20.02
N ALA A 10 25.01 9.92 18.81
CA ALA A 10 26.28 9.26 18.53
C ALA A 10 27.48 10.18 18.84
N LEU A 11 27.41 11.47 18.47
CA LEU A 11 28.46 12.43 18.79
C LEU A 11 28.59 12.69 20.29
N THR A 12 27.47 12.71 21.03
CA THR A 12 27.45 12.91 22.48
C THR A 12 28.07 11.71 23.21
N VAL A 13 27.83 10.48 22.72
CA VAL A 13 28.43 9.27 23.29
C VAL A 13 29.95 9.22 23.08
N VAL A 14 30.44 9.64 21.90
CA VAL A 14 31.88 9.72 21.61
C VAL A 14 32.57 10.78 22.46
N LEU A 15 31.93 11.92 22.71
CA LEU A 15 32.48 12.98 23.59
C LEU A 15 32.51 12.59 25.07
N ILE A 16 31.52 11.84 25.56
CA ILE A 16 31.48 11.35 26.94
C ILE A 16 32.56 10.26 27.17
N SER A 17 32.83 9.43 26.18
CA SER A 17 33.88 8.39 26.30
C SER A 17 35.29 9.00 26.30
N SER A 18 35.55 10.12 25.63
CA SER A 18 36.85 10.78 25.59
C SER A 18 37.14 11.60 26.83
N THR A 19 36.15 12.14 27.52
CA THR A 19 36.32 12.90 28.76
C THR A 19 36.46 12.02 30.00
N ALA A 20 35.94 10.79 29.99
CA ALA A 20 36.06 9.85 31.11
C ALA A 20 37.47 9.20 31.21
N PHE A 21 38.34 9.35 30.20
CA PHE A 21 39.70 8.81 30.20
C PHE A 21 40.74 9.76 30.81
N ALA A 22 40.39 11.01 31.14
CA ALA A 22 41.34 12.06 31.54
C ALA A 22 41.40 12.33 33.04
N SER A 23 40.56 11.72 33.87
CA SER A 23 40.69 11.86 35.33
C SER A 23 40.28 10.60 36.05
N ASP A 24 41.22 9.80 36.48
CA ASP A 24 41.27 9.36 37.86
C ASP A 24 42.47 8.48 38.20
N ASN A 25 43.40 9.01 38.90
CA ASN A 25 44.34 8.30 39.75
C ASN A 25 43.75 8.33 41.18
N ASN A 26 42.82 7.44 41.48
CA ASN A 26 42.58 7.08 42.89
C ASN A 26 41.78 5.78 43.01
N ARG A 27 42.33 4.90 43.84
CA ARG A 27 41.78 3.61 44.24
C ARG A 27 40.43 3.77 44.92
N LYS A 28 39.32 3.54 44.17
CA LYS A 28 38.05 3.10 44.75
C LYS A 28 37.22 2.40 43.68
N ASP A 29 36.97 1.13 43.99
CA ASP A 29 35.83 0.31 43.52
C ASP A 29 35.99 -0.43 42.20
N GLU A 30 36.53 -1.64 42.33
CA GLU A 30 36.58 -2.66 41.27
C GLU A 30 35.16 -2.95 40.69
N ARG A 31 34.10 -2.80 41.49
CA ARG A 31 32.71 -2.93 41.10
C ARG A 31 32.25 -1.80 40.15
N THR A 32 32.72 -0.56 40.42
CA THR A 32 32.39 0.58 39.53
C THR A 32 33.13 0.47 38.20
N ARG A 33 34.37 -0.04 38.20
CA ARG A 33 35.13 -0.31 36.98
C ARG A 33 34.49 -1.43 36.12
N THR A 34 33.99 -2.48 36.74
CA THR A 34 33.32 -3.58 36.05
C THR A 34 31.99 -3.11 35.45
N ARG A 35 31.22 -2.31 36.20
CA ARG A 35 29.95 -1.72 35.74
C ARG A 35 30.14 -0.75 34.55
N LEU A 36 31.22 0.08 34.60
CA LEU A 36 31.57 0.96 33.49
C LEU A 36 32.06 0.18 32.25
N LYS A 37 32.81 -0.90 32.42
CA LYS A 37 33.21 -1.79 31.32
C LYS A 37 32.01 -2.47 30.67
N ASP A 38 31.06 -2.96 31.46
CA ASP A 38 29.82 -3.57 30.93
C ASP A 38 28.93 -2.53 30.25
N GLN A 39 28.86 -1.33 30.76
CA GLN A 39 28.11 -0.23 30.14
C GLN A 39 28.74 0.21 28.81
N ASN A 40 30.07 0.32 28.75
CA ASN A 40 30.79 0.62 27.52
C ASN A 40 30.65 -0.50 26.48
N ARG A 41 30.68 -1.78 26.90
CA ARG A 41 30.42 -2.92 25.99
C ARG A 41 29.03 -2.84 25.39
N ARG A 42 27.97 -2.61 26.19
CA ARG A 42 26.58 -2.47 25.71
C ARG A 42 26.41 -1.26 24.76
N LEU A 43 27.12 -0.16 25.06
CA LEU A 43 27.12 1.02 24.18
C LEU A 43 27.81 0.72 22.85
N GLN A 44 28.92 -0.03 22.88
CA GLN A 44 29.61 -0.46 21.66
C GLN A 44 28.75 -1.40 20.81
N GLU A 45 28.11 -2.40 21.43
CA GLU A 45 27.17 -3.31 20.76
C GLU A 45 26.00 -2.55 20.11
N MET A 46 25.50 -1.49 20.78
CA MET A 46 24.45 -0.63 20.25
C MET A 46 24.94 0.26 19.10
N VAL A 47 26.15 0.79 19.17
CA VAL A 47 26.80 1.53 18.07
C VAL A 47 27.03 0.65 16.87
N ASP A 48 27.54 -0.57 17.08
CA ASP A 48 27.78 -1.54 15.99
C ASP A 48 26.46 -1.95 15.31
N SER A 49 25.39 -2.16 16.09
CA SER A 49 24.03 -2.43 15.57
C SER A 49 23.49 -1.27 14.73
N LEU A 50 23.62 -0.02 15.21
CA LEU A 50 23.20 1.18 14.51
C LEU A 50 24.04 1.43 13.24
N GLN A 51 25.32 1.08 13.23
CA GLN A 51 26.16 1.17 12.05
C GLN A 51 25.74 0.15 10.99
N LEU A 52 25.37 -1.06 11.42
CA LEU A 52 24.85 -2.10 10.52
C LEU A 52 23.53 -1.68 9.88
N GLU A 53 22.64 -1.10 10.67
CA GLU A 53 21.37 -0.54 10.18
C GLU A 53 21.60 0.63 9.20
N LEU A 54 22.54 1.51 9.52
CA LEU A 54 22.91 2.64 8.67
C LEU A 54 23.53 2.18 7.33
N ALA A 55 24.33 1.10 7.37
CA ALA A 55 24.89 0.48 6.17
C ALA A 55 23.76 -0.11 5.30
N ARG A 56 22.79 -0.84 5.89
CA ARG A 56 21.61 -1.34 5.17
C ARG A 56 20.81 -0.23 4.51
N TYR A 57 20.51 0.86 5.23
CA TYR A 57 19.81 2.02 4.65
C TYR A 57 20.60 2.70 3.54
N ARG A 58 21.95 2.71 3.64
CA ARG A 58 22.79 3.26 2.59
C ARG A 58 22.79 2.38 1.33
N ASP A 59 22.82 1.07 1.50
CA ASP A 59 22.74 0.11 0.40
C ASP A 59 21.35 0.13 -0.27
N GLU A 60 20.27 0.26 0.51
CA GLU A 60 18.90 0.45 -0.01
C GLU A 60 18.76 1.78 -0.77
N LEU A 61 19.37 2.87 -0.29
CA LEU A 61 19.40 4.17 -0.98
C LEU A 61 20.24 4.10 -2.27
N HIS A 62 21.40 3.44 -2.26
CA HIS A 62 22.22 3.23 -3.44
C HIS A 62 21.53 2.33 -4.48
N TYR A 63 20.81 1.32 -4.01
CA TYR A 63 20.01 0.45 -4.88
C TYR A 63 18.85 1.23 -5.52
N SER A 64 18.15 2.05 -4.73
CA SER A 64 17.08 2.95 -5.20
C SER A 64 17.60 4.01 -6.19
N ASP A 65 18.75 4.62 -5.91
CA ASP A 65 19.38 5.59 -6.80
C ASP A 65 19.95 4.94 -8.08
N SER A 66 20.43 3.69 -8.00
CA SER A 66 20.88 2.91 -9.15
C SER A 66 19.72 2.55 -10.07
N ILE A 67 18.60 2.08 -9.52
CA ILE A 67 17.37 1.82 -10.29
C ILE A 67 16.83 3.12 -10.90
N ALA A 68 16.81 4.23 -10.14
CA ALA A 68 16.36 5.51 -10.65
C ALA A 68 17.24 6.02 -11.81
N ASN A 69 18.56 5.79 -11.75
CA ASN A 69 19.48 6.18 -12.81
C ASN A 69 19.39 5.22 -14.02
N GLU A 70 19.16 3.93 -13.80
CA GLU A 70 18.94 2.96 -14.87
C GLU A 70 17.61 3.21 -15.58
N ILE A 71 16.56 3.52 -14.85
CA ILE A 71 15.27 3.97 -15.39
C ILE A 71 15.45 5.28 -16.16
N LEU A 72 16.21 6.26 -15.65
CA LEU A 72 16.48 7.52 -16.36
C LEU A 72 17.26 7.29 -17.65
N SER A 73 18.23 6.38 -17.68
CA SER A 73 18.99 6.07 -18.92
C SER A 73 18.11 5.39 -19.97
N VAL A 74 17.23 4.49 -19.55
CA VAL A 74 16.24 3.85 -20.46
C VAL A 74 15.22 4.88 -20.97
N TYR A 75 14.85 5.88 -20.16
CA TYR A 75 13.96 6.96 -20.59
C TYR A 75 14.63 7.94 -21.56
N GLU A 76 15.91 8.27 -21.39
CA GLU A 76 16.66 9.12 -22.31
C GLU A 76 16.89 8.44 -23.68
N GLU A 77 17.06 7.12 -23.72
CA GLU A 77 17.13 6.36 -24.98
C GLU A 77 15.75 6.25 -25.69
N ASN A 78 14.65 6.24 -24.96
CA ASN A 78 13.30 6.14 -25.53
C ASN A 78 12.69 7.50 -25.97
N GLU A 79 13.15 8.63 -25.44
CA GLU A 79 12.75 9.96 -25.99
C GLU A 79 13.15 10.14 -27.45
N ASN A 80 14.13 9.38 -27.96
CA ASN A 80 14.55 9.39 -29.36
C ASN A 80 13.80 8.40 -30.27
N ARG A 81 12.90 7.53 -29.70
CA ARG A 81 11.97 6.71 -30.48
C ARG A 81 10.61 7.41 -30.50
N SER A 82 10.35 8.11 -31.60
CA SER A 82 9.06 8.74 -31.89
C SER A 82 7.92 7.74 -31.62
N ALA A 83 6.96 8.16 -30.81
CA ALA A 83 5.69 7.49 -30.65
C ALA A 83 5.09 7.22 -32.03
N ALA A 84 5.00 5.95 -32.41
CA ALA A 84 4.15 5.54 -33.54
C ALA A 84 2.72 5.90 -33.12
N GLY A 85 2.17 6.94 -33.75
CA GLY A 85 0.84 7.39 -33.50
C GLY A 85 -0.15 6.27 -33.83
N LEU A 86 -0.82 5.75 -32.81
CA LEU A 86 -2.02 4.96 -32.99
C LEU A 86 -3.15 5.90 -33.38
N ASN A 87 -3.89 5.60 -34.43
CA ASN A 87 -5.07 6.36 -34.82
C ASN A 87 -6.21 6.18 -33.82
N PRO A 88 -7.05 7.20 -33.57
CA PRO A 88 -8.22 7.06 -32.69
C PRO A 88 -9.17 5.91 -33.01
N GLU A 89 -9.19 5.48 -34.29
CA GLU A 89 -10.01 4.37 -34.78
C GLU A 89 -9.51 2.99 -34.33
N ASP A 90 -8.27 2.87 -33.85
CA ASP A 90 -7.65 1.62 -33.42
C ASP A 90 -7.97 1.27 -31.95
N TYR A 91 -8.67 2.14 -31.21
CA TYR A 91 -9.03 1.93 -29.79
C TYR A 91 -10.33 1.14 -29.65
N THR A 92 -10.25 -0.17 -29.78
CA THR A 92 -11.34 -1.09 -29.40
C THR A 92 -11.41 -1.26 -27.88
N VAL A 93 -12.52 -1.82 -27.36
CA VAL A 93 -12.66 -2.16 -25.94
C VAL A 93 -11.52 -3.08 -25.48
N GLU A 94 -11.10 -4.03 -26.33
CA GLU A 94 -9.99 -4.95 -26.08
C GLU A 94 -8.63 -4.25 -25.98
N VAL A 95 -8.39 -3.24 -26.81
CA VAL A 95 -7.17 -2.41 -26.75
C VAL A 95 -7.17 -1.55 -25.49
N SER A 96 -8.32 -1.02 -25.08
CA SER A 96 -8.46 -0.22 -23.87
C SER A 96 -8.31 -1.06 -22.60
N ASP A 97 -8.86 -2.28 -22.58
CA ASP A 97 -8.63 -3.26 -21.51
C ASP A 97 -7.16 -3.70 -21.45
N SER A 98 -6.51 -3.83 -22.62
CA SER A 98 -5.09 -4.08 -22.72
C SER A 98 -4.28 -2.93 -22.16
N LEU A 99 -4.55 -1.68 -22.51
CA LEU A 99 -3.86 -0.47 -22.01
C LEU A 99 -3.98 -0.34 -20.48
N LEU A 100 -5.10 -0.73 -19.90
CA LEU A 100 -5.27 -0.66 -18.46
C LEU A 100 -4.70 -1.87 -17.74
N ASN A 101 -4.80 -3.05 -18.32
CA ASN A 101 -4.05 -4.21 -17.87
C ASN A 101 -2.55 -3.92 -17.91
N ILE A 102 -2.08 -3.14 -18.87
CA ILE A 102 -0.72 -2.61 -18.95
C ILE A 102 -0.45 -1.63 -17.80
N TRP A 103 -1.31 -0.65 -17.56
CA TRP A 103 -1.12 0.30 -16.45
C TRP A 103 -1.18 -0.40 -15.08
N TYR A 104 -2.11 -1.34 -14.88
CA TYR A 104 -2.14 -2.17 -13.67
C TYR A 104 -1.02 -3.22 -13.66
N SER A 105 -0.56 -3.74 -14.78
CA SER A 105 0.52 -4.71 -14.85
C SER A 105 1.90 -4.08 -14.71
N HIS A 106 2.10 -2.82 -15.07
CA HIS A 106 3.27 -2.06 -14.63
C HIS A 106 3.34 -1.92 -13.11
N LYS A 107 2.18 -1.91 -12.47
CA LYS A 107 2.06 -1.97 -11.01
C LYS A 107 2.13 -3.40 -10.49
N MET A 108 1.74 -4.40 -11.27
CA MET A 108 1.56 -5.81 -10.89
C MET A 108 2.30 -6.76 -11.84
N ALA A 109 3.60 -6.72 -11.80
CA ALA A 109 4.58 -7.60 -12.43
C ALA A 109 4.20 -8.71 -13.41
N SER A 110 4.87 -8.78 -14.55
CA SER A 110 5.57 -9.96 -15.09
C SER A 110 6.60 -9.54 -16.14
N ASP A 111 7.68 -10.31 -16.23
CA ASP A 111 8.85 -10.10 -17.08
C ASP A 111 8.53 -10.32 -18.56
N ASP A 112 7.91 -9.36 -19.23
CA ASP A 112 7.96 -9.31 -20.69
C ASP A 112 7.86 -7.86 -21.16
N GLU A 113 8.68 -7.53 -22.12
CA GLU A 113 8.82 -6.24 -22.78
C GLU A 113 7.46 -5.63 -23.16
N MET A 114 6.99 -4.65 -22.37
CA MET A 114 5.80 -3.91 -22.70
C MET A 114 6.09 -2.43 -22.79
N GLU A 115 5.83 -1.87 -23.97
CA GLU A 115 5.89 -0.44 -24.24
C GLU A 115 5.05 0.33 -23.22
N VAL A 116 5.68 1.29 -22.54
CA VAL A 116 4.99 2.20 -21.61
C VAL A 116 4.16 3.16 -22.44
N TYR A 117 2.86 2.94 -22.47
CA TYR A 117 1.95 3.90 -23.12
C TYR A 117 1.93 5.21 -22.32
N ASP A 118 2.27 6.28 -23.02
CA ASP A 118 2.26 7.63 -22.44
C ASP A 118 0.82 8.16 -22.42
N MET A 119 0.15 7.99 -21.28
CA MET A 119 -1.21 8.52 -21.07
C MET A 119 -1.29 10.05 -21.26
N ASP A 120 -0.16 10.75 -21.19
CA ASP A 120 -0.07 12.19 -21.46
C ASP A 120 -0.21 12.50 -22.96
N SER A 121 0.15 11.54 -23.82
CA SER A 121 0.08 11.67 -25.28
C SER A 121 -1.20 11.09 -25.90
N ILE A 122 -1.88 10.18 -25.19
CA ILE A 122 -3.14 9.58 -25.65
C ILE A 122 -4.28 10.59 -25.51
N ARG A 123 -5.17 10.64 -26.50
CA ARG A 123 -6.41 11.43 -26.46
C ARG A 123 -7.57 10.51 -26.78
N PHE A 124 -8.44 10.31 -25.78
CA PHE A 124 -9.68 9.59 -25.98
C PHE A 124 -10.78 10.54 -26.43
N GLU A 125 -11.55 10.10 -27.42
CA GLU A 125 -12.77 10.79 -27.83
C GLU A 125 -13.97 10.31 -27.01
N SER A 126 -14.85 11.23 -26.66
CA SER A 126 -16.11 11.00 -25.99
C SER A 126 -17.22 11.78 -26.67
N ASN A 127 -18.43 11.20 -26.69
CA ASN A 127 -19.64 11.89 -27.13
C ASN A 127 -20.23 12.81 -26.04
N VAL A 128 -19.68 12.78 -24.84
CA VAL A 128 -20.11 13.65 -23.72
C VAL A 128 -19.38 14.98 -23.84
N PRO A 129 -20.10 16.13 -23.93
CA PRO A 129 -19.48 17.46 -23.98
C PRO A 129 -18.69 17.78 -22.71
N ASP A 130 -17.62 18.57 -22.86
CA ASP A 130 -16.74 18.99 -21.77
C ASP A 130 -17.50 19.70 -20.64
N GLU A 131 -18.49 20.49 -21.00
CA GLU A 131 -19.35 21.24 -20.06
C GLU A 131 -20.06 20.29 -19.09
N VAL A 132 -20.43 19.10 -19.55
CA VAL A 132 -21.09 18.07 -18.72
C VAL A 132 -20.11 17.51 -17.68
N TYR A 133 -18.87 17.20 -18.07
CA TYR A 133 -17.85 16.76 -17.13
C TYR A 133 -17.54 17.83 -16.10
N ILE A 134 -17.34 19.07 -16.54
CA ILE A 134 -17.06 20.23 -15.67
C ILE A 134 -18.20 20.46 -14.68
N GLU A 135 -19.46 20.41 -15.15
CA GLU A 135 -20.62 20.59 -14.28
C GLU A 135 -20.74 19.47 -13.26
N ARG A 136 -20.53 18.22 -13.68
CA ARG A 136 -20.56 17.06 -12.78
C ARG A 136 -19.47 17.13 -11.72
N ILE A 137 -18.23 17.47 -12.09
CA ILE A 137 -17.12 17.67 -11.13
C ILE A 137 -17.47 18.76 -10.11
N LYS A 138 -18.02 19.88 -10.55
CA LYS A 138 -18.46 20.97 -9.66
C LYS A 138 -19.57 20.50 -8.70
N LYS A 139 -20.51 19.68 -9.18
CA LYS A 139 -21.60 19.12 -8.37
C LYS A 139 -21.16 18.11 -7.32
N MET A 140 -19.97 17.52 -7.47
CA MET A 140 -19.40 16.63 -6.44
C MET A 140 -19.15 17.36 -5.12
N ASN A 141 -18.99 18.70 -5.16
CA ASN A 141 -18.74 19.53 -3.98
C ASN A 141 -17.65 18.96 -3.06
N SER A 142 -16.55 18.52 -3.67
CA SER A 142 -15.45 17.82 -3.01
C SER A 142 -14.63 18.76 -2.12
N PHE A 143 -14.16 18.25 -0.99
CA PHE A 143 -13.15 18.91 -0.15
C PHE A 143 -11.78 18.97 -0.82
N ILE A 144 -11.51 18.05 -1.76
CA ILE A 144 -10.28 18.02 -2.54
C ILE A 144 -10.48 18.82 -3.81
N SER A 145 -9.52 19.67 -4.17
CA SER A 145 -9.55 20.36 -5.45
C SER A 145 -9.49 19.35 -6.60
N LEU A 146 -10.55 19.29 -7.40
CA LEU A 146 -10.66 18.41 -8.55
C LEU A 146 -10.48 19.23 -9.82
N PRO A 147 -9.25 19.29 -10.38
CA PRO A 147 -9.00 20.04 -11.60
C PRO A 147 -9.65 19.35 -12.81
N TYR A 148 -9.99 20.13 -13.83
CA TYR A 148 -10.40 19.64 -15.14
C TYR A 148 -9.48 20.20 -16.22
N ASN A 149 -8.87 19.32 -16.99
CA ASN A 149 -8.06 19.63 -18.19
C ASN A 149 -8.05 18.39 -19.09
N GLU A 150 -7.37 18.46 -20.24
CA GLU A 150 -7.31 17.36 -21.20
C GLU A 150 -6.74 16.06 -20.60
N ILE A 151 -5.77 16.14 -19.68
CA ILE A 151 -5.19 14.95 -19.04
C ILE A 151 -6.23 14.30 -18.13
N VAL A 152 -6.88 15.08 -17.27
CA VAL A 152 -7.94 14.57 -16.38
C VAL A 152 -9.12 14.02 -17.17
N LYS A 153 -9.51 14.71 -18.27
CA LYS A 153 -10.56 14.24 -19.18
C LYS A 153 -10.26 12.85 -19.71
N ASN A 154 -9.02 12.60 -20.15
CA ASN A 154 -8.63 11.29 -20.64
C ASN A 154 -8.81 10.19 -19.61
N TYR A 155 -8.46 10.43 -18.34
CA TYR A 155 -8.68 9.45 -17.28
C TYR A 155 -10.16 9.27 -16.94
N ILE A 156 -10.97 10.32 -17.00
CA ILE A 156 -12.42 10.21 -16.85
C ILE A 156 -12.99 9.29 -17.95
N ILE A 157 -12.67 9.56 -19.22
CA ILE A 157 -13.14 8.76 -20.35
C ILE A 157 -12.63 7.31 -20.24
N LEU A 158 -11.36 7.12 -19.86
CA LEU A 158 -10.78 5.80 -19.67
C LEU A 158 -11.62 4.96 -18.69
N TYR A 159 -11.86 5.46 -17.48
CA TYR A 159 -12.60 4.74 -16.46
C TYR A 159 -14.09 4.62 -16.79
N SER A 160 -14.73 5.69 -17.27
CA SER A 160 -16.18 5.73 -17.43
C SER A 160 -16.70 5.14 -18.75
N GLU A 161 -15.87 5.12 -19.81
CA GLU A 161 -16.34 4.77 -21.15
C GLU A 161 -15.52 3.64 -21.81
N LYS A 162 -14.21 3.55 -21.53
CA LYS A 162 -13.34 2.56 -22.17
C LYS A 162 -13.20 1.27 -21.38
N MET A 163 -13.60 1.27 -20.10
CA MET A 163 -13.46 0.12 -19.20
C MET A 163 -14.72 -0.23 -18.40
N PRO A 164 -15.88 -0.29 -19.04
CA PRO A 164 -17.14 -0.49 -18.34
C PRO A 164 -17.21 -1.83 -17.58
N THR A 165 -16.70 -2.92 -18.14
CA THR A 165 -16.68 -4.24 -17.50
C THR A 165 -15.81 -4.26 -16.27
N LYS A 166 -14.59 -3.72 -16.36
CA LYS A 166 -13.66 -3.64 -15.22
C LYS A 166 -14.21 -2.73 -14.12
N MET A 167 -14.77 -1.58 -14.50
CA MET A 167 -15.41 -0.68 -13.54
C MET A 167 -16.65 -1.31 -12.91
N SER A 168 -17.41 -2.14 -13.64
CA SER A 168 -18.52 -2.93 -13.09
C SER A 168 -18.05 -3.81 -11.92
N HIS A 169 -16.96 -4.55 -12.11
CA HIS A 169 -16.35 -5.39 -11.07
C HIS A 169 -15.80 -4.55 -9.89
N ILE A 170 -15.03 -3.50 -10.18
CA ILE A 170 -14.49 -2.58 -9.16
C ILE A 170 -15.63 -1.98 -8.31
N LEU A 171 -16.70 -1.52 -8.95
CA LEU A 171 -17.85 -0.95 -8.26
C LEU A 171 -18.58 -1.99 -7.39
N GLY A 172 -18.60 -3.27 -7.81
CA GLY A 172 -19.08 -4.36 -6.99
C GLY A 172 -18.26 -4.52 -5.70
N LEU A 173 -16.93 -4.52 -5.80
CA LEU A 173 -16.03 -4.53 -4.63
C LEU A 173 -16.19 -3.27 -3.77
N CYS A 174 -16.40 -2.11 -4.39
CA CYS A 174 -16.67 -0.86 -3.69
C CYS A 174 -17.91 -0.95 -2.79
N GLN A 175 -18.97 -1.63 -3.20
CA GLN A 175 -20.17 -1.79 -2.37
C GLN A 175 -19.86 -2.47 -1.03
N TYR A 176 -18.87 -3.35 -1.00
CA TYR A 176 -18.45 -4.06 0.21
C TYR A 176 -17.41 -3.27 1.03
N TYR A 177 -16.34 -2.79 0.39
CA TYR A 177 -15.20 -2.20 1.12
C TYR A 177 -15.36 -0.71 1.45
N MET A 178 -16.10 0.08 0.65
CA MET A 178 -16.22 1.52 0.89
C MET A 178 -16.84 1.88 2.24
N PRO A 179 -17.87 1.18 2.76
CA PRO A 179 -18.38 1.46 4.11
C PRO A 179 -17.32 1.29 5.21
N ILE A 180 -16.42 0.29 5.07
CA ILE A 180 -15.32 0.05 6.00
C ILE A 180 -14.33 1.22 5.97
N PHE A 181 -13.94 1.66 4.76
CA PHE A 181 -13.02 2.78 4.60
C PHE A 181 -13.65 4.12 5.05
N GLU A 182 -14.95 4.27 4.87
CA GLU A 182 -15.70 5.46 5.32
C GLU A 182 -15.64 5.63 6.84
N ASP A 183 -15.86 4.55 7.59
CA ASP A 183 -15.71 4.56 9.05
C ASP A 183 -14.27 4.89 9.47
N ILE A 184 -13.28 4.28 8.84
CA ILE A 184 -11.88 4.53 9.12
C ILE A 184 -11.52 6.00 8.83
N PHE A 185 -11.84 6.51 7.64
CA PHE A 185 -11.46 7.87 7.24
C PHE A 185 -12.16 8.94 8.09
N ASN A 186 -13.39 8.67 8.54
CA ASN A 186 -14.07 9.52 9.53
C ASN A 186 -13.32 9.58 10.86
N ARG A 187 -12.77 8.44 11.33
CA ARG A 187 -11.97 8.40 12.57
C ARG A 187 -10.65 9.19 12.48
N TYR A 188 -10.09 9.29 11.27
CA TYR A 188 -8.86 10.05 11.00
C TYR A 188 -9.12 11.49 10.54
N ASP A 189 -10.39 11.92 10.43
CA ASP A 189 -10.79 13.25 9.97
C ASP A 189 -10.16 13.63 8.62
N ILE A 190 -10.17 12.69 7.66
CA ILE A 190 -9.66 12.90 6.30
C ILE A 190 -10.79 12.81 5.26
N PRO A 191 -10.66 13.50 4.10
CA PRO A 191 -11.69 13.51 3.07
C PRO A 191 -12.06 12.13 2.57
N GLN A 192 -13.36 11.89 2.45
CA GLN A 192 -13.93 10.62 2.00
C GLN A 192 -13.59 10.29 0.54
N GLU A 193 -13.31 11.29 -0.26
CA GLU A 193 -12.86 11.15 -1.65
C GLU A 193 -11.60 10.29 -1.77
N LEU A 194 -10.70 10.35 -0.77
CA LEU A 194 -9.44 9.62 -0.76
C LEU A 194 -9.61 8.09 -0.81
N LYS A 195 -10.81 7.56 -0.52
CA LYS A 195 -11.13 6.14 -0.69
C LYS A 195 -10.95 5.67 -2.14
N ALA A 196 -11.12 6.56 -3.12
CA ALA A 196 -10.89 6.26 -4.52
C ALA A 196 -9.42 5.89 -4.84
N MET A 197 -8.49 6.17 -3.93
CA MET A 197 -7.10 5.74 -4.09
C MET A 197 -6.95 4.22 -4.10
N ALA A 198 -7.75 3.46 -3.34
CA ALA A 198 -7.74 1.99 -3.39
C ALA A 198 -8.13 1.45 -4.77
N VAL A 199 -8.94 2.19 -5.54
CA VAL A 199 -9.26 1.85 -6.93
C VAL A 199 -8.03 1.99 -7.82
N ILE A 200 -7.32 3.11 -7.73
CA ILE A 200 -6.13 3.36 -8.57
C ILE A 200 -4.90 2.57 -8.10
N GLU A 201 -4.86 2.14 -6.82
CA GLU A 201 -3.76 1.34 -6.31
C GLU A 201 -3.82 -0.13 -6.74
N SER A 202 -5.00 -0.75 -6.68
CA SER A 202 -5.15 -2.18 -6.84
C SER A 202 -6.43 -2.64 -7.54
N ALA A 203 -7.25 -1.72 -8.07
CA ALA A 203 -8.62 -2.05 -8.50
C ALA A 203 -9.45 -2.70 -7.35
N MET A 204 -9.24 -2.28 -6.12
CA MET A 204 -9.88 -2.84 -4.91
C MET A 204 -9.51 -4.30 -4.60
N ASN A 205 -8.40 -4.82 -5.13
CA ASN A 205 -7.97 -6.20 -4.92
C ASN A 205 -7.11 -6.33 -3.64
N PRO A 206 -7.58 -7.02 -2.59
CA PRO A 206 -6.82 -7.18 -1.36
C PRO A 206 -5.57 -8.09 -1.50
N LEU A 207 -5.51 -8.92 -2.55
CA LEU A 207 -4.40 -9.82 -2.83
C LEU A 207 -3.40 -9.27 -3.85
N ALA A 208 -3.56 -8.02 -4.27
CA ALA A 208 -2.69 -7.41 -5.26
C ALA A 208 -1.22 -7.38 -4.80
N VAL A 209 -0.32 -7.77 -5.70
CA VAL A 209 1.14 -7.71 -5.49
C VAL A 209 1.76 -7.01 -6.70
N SER A 210 2.50 -5.93 -6.46
CA SER A 210 3.21 -5.23 -7.53
C SER A 210 4.58 -5.86 -7.81
N ARG A 211 5.15 -5.53 -8.96
CA ARG A 211 6.53 -5.94 -9.32
C ARG A 211 7.57 -5.47 -8.28
N ALA A 212 7.38 -4.30 -7.71
CA ALA A 212 8.25 -3.76 -6.67
C ALA A 212 8.01 -4.37 -5.28
N GLY A 213 7.07 -5.31 -5.13
CA GLY A 213 6.74 -5.96 -3.87
C GLY A 213 5.77 -5.16 -2.98
N ALA A 214 5.10 -4.13 -3.51
CA ALA A 214 3.97 -3.52 -2.82
C ALA A 214 2.81 -4.51 -2.76
N LYS A 215 2.07 -4.56 -1.65
CA LYS A 215 1.01 -5.55 -1.45
C LYS A 215 -0.29 -4.92 -0.93
N GLY A 216 -1.37 -5.62 -1.25
CA GLY A 216 -2.71 -5.35 -0.74
C GLY A 216 -3.45 -4.24 -1.47
N MET A 217 -4.62 -3.95 -0.98
CA MET A 217 -5.54 -2.99 -1.59
C MET A 217 -4.96 -1.57 -1.68
N TRP A 218 -4.11 -1.20 -0.72
CA TRP A 218 -3.46 0.09 -0.59
C TRP A 218 -2.00 0.10 -1.05
N GLN A 219 -1.50 -1.01 -1.63
CA GLN A 219 -0.18 -1.15 -2.24
C GLN A 219 0.98 -0.66 -1.34
N PHE A 220 0.98 -1.07 -0.08
CA PHE A 220 2.08 -0.72 0.82
C PHE A 220 3.37 -1.47 0.47
N MET A 221 4.46 -0.72 0.33
CA MET A 221 5.81 -1.27 0.37
C MET A 221 6.14 -1.76 1.79
N TYR A 222 6.98 -2.78 1.90
CA TYR A 222 7.34 -3.40 3.19
C TYR A 222 7.81 -2.38 4.24
N SER A 223 8.76 -1.51 3.88
CA SER A 223 9.31 -0.50 4.80
C SER A 223 8.25 0.51 5.25
N THR A 224 7.42 0.98 4.33
CA THR A 224 6.32 1.91 4.65
C THR A 224 5.26 1.25 5.53
N ALA A 225 4.91 0.00 5.24
CA ALA A 225 3.98 -0.78 6.06
C ALA A 225 4.45 -0.88 7.52
N LYS A 226 5.73 -1.22 7.72
CA LYS A 226 6.33 -1.28 9.07
C LYS A 226 6.36 0.07 9.77
N MET A 227 6.58 1.16 9.03
CA MET A 227 6.57 2.53 9.58
C MET A 227 5.18 2.91 10.11
N TYR A 228 4.12 2.46 9.44
CA TYR A 228 2.73 2.69 9.83
C TYR A 228 2.14 1.55 10.68
N GLY A 229 2.99 0.71 11.29
CA GLY A 229 2.61 -0.25 12.32
C GLY A 229 2.00 -1.55 11.81
N LEU A 230 2.00 -1.81 10.50
CA LEU A 230 1.50 -3.07 9.95
C LEU A 230 2.43 -4.22 10.34
N HIS A 231 1.84 -5.29 10.88
CA HIS A 231 2.57 -6.49 11.24
C HIS A 231 2.78 -7.38 10.02
N ILE A 232 4.03 -7.80 9.83
CA ILE A 232 4.43 -8.69 8.72
C ILE A 232 5.41 -9.71 9.27
N ASP A 233 5.06 -11.00 9.17
CA ASP A 233 5.89 -12.13 9.51
C ASP A 233 5.59 -13.34 8.60
N SER A 234 6.07 -14.52 8.94
CA SER A 234 5.87 -15.74 8.15
C SER A 234 4.40 -16.20 8.09
N PHE A 235 3.56 -15.82 9.04
CA PHE A 235 2.15 -16.22 9.12
C PHE A 235 1.18 -15.12 8.76
N VAL A 236 1.57 -13.86 8.92
CA VAL A 236 0.67 -12.70 8.76
C VAL A 236 1.32 -11.64 7.92
N ASP A 237 0.54 -11.06 6.99
CA ASP A 237 0.91 -9.88 6.25
C ASP A 237 -0.27 -8.89 6.29
N GLU A 238 -0.26 -7.96 7.25
CA GLU A 238 -1.35 -7.00 7.45
C GLU A 238 -1.49 -5.97 6.31
N ARG A 239 -0.58 -5.94 5.32
CA ARG A 239 -0.79 -5.18 4.08
C ARG A 239 -1.99 -5.72 3.30
N LEU A 240 -2.28 -7.02 3.44
CA LEU A 240 -3.41 -7.69 2.80
C LEU A 240 -4.71 -7.54 3.60
N ASP A 241 -4.67 -7.15 4.88
CA ASP A 241 -5.87 -6.88 5.68
C ASP A 241 -6.52 -5.56 5.24
N PRO A 242 -7.77 -5.57 4.71
CA PRO A 242 -8.42 -4.37 4.22
C PRO A 242 -8.62 -3.28 5.28
N VAL A 243 -8.83 -3.67 6.54
CA VAL A 243 -9.05 -2.74 7.66
C VAL A 243 -7.72 -2.15 8.11
N LYS A 244 -6.72 -3.00 8.40
CA LYS A 244 -5.41 -2.57 8.89
C LYS A 244 -4.66 -1.71 7.87
N SER A 245 -4.68 -2.14 6.60
CA SER A 245 -4.03 -1.35 5.55
C SER A 245 -4.74 -0.03 5.27
N ALA A 246 -6.08 0.04 5.42
CA ALA A 246 -6.80 1.30 5.31
C ALA A 246 -6.50 2.27 6.48
N GLU A 247 -6.34 1.75 7.71
CA GLU A 247 -5.90 2.55 8.86
C GLU A 247 -4.50 3.14 8.61
N ALA A 248 -3.57 2.32 8.12
CA ALA A 248 -2.22 2.78 7.76
C ALA A 248 -2.23 3.81 6.62
N ALA A 249 -3.10 3.62 5.61
CA ALA A 249 -3.26 4.56 4.50
C ALA A 249 -3.82 5.91 4.97
N ALA A 250 -4.80 5.89 5.87
CA ALA A 250 -5.37 7.10 6.46
C ALA A 250 -4.31 7.90 7.23
N GLN A 251 -3.48 7.24 8.05
CA GLN A 251 -2.37 7.89 8.75
C GLN A 251 -1.34 8.47 7.78
N TYR A 252 -0.94 7.71 6.75
CA TYR A 252 0.00 8.20 5.74
C TYR A 252 -0.51 9.47 5.06
N LEU A 253 -1.78 9.49 4.67
CA LEU A 253 -2.42 10.62 4.00
C LEU A 253 -2.53 11.83 4.92
N GLN A 254 -2.88 11.62 6.20
CA GLN A 254 -2.92 12.67 7.20
C GLN A 254 -1.53 13.30 7.40
N ASP A 255 -0.49 12.48 7.63
CA ASP A 255 0.90 12.95 7.78
C ASP A 255 1.37 13.72 6.53
N SER A 256 0.99 13.23 5.34
CA SER A 256 1.31 13.90 4.08
C SER A 256 0.62 15.25 3.94
N TYR A 257 -0.65 15.34 4.35
CA TYR A 257 -1.37 16.61 4.35
C TYR A 257 -0.77 17.60 5.36
N GLU A 258 -0.34 17.16 6.53
CA GLU A 258 0.38 18.00 7.50
C GLU A 258 1.67 18.59 6.91
N ILE A 259 2.39 17.83 6.06
CA ILE A 259 3.61 18.29 5.39
C ILE A 259 3.30 19.31 4.28
N PHE A 260 2.28 19.04 3.47
CA PHE A 260 2.06 19.77 2.23
C PHE A 260 0.96 20.84 2.31
N GLY A 261 -0.05 20.66 3.17
CA GLY A 261 -1.23 21.53 3.28
C GLY A 261 -2.14 21.48 2.05
N ASP A 262 -1.95 20.47 1.18
CA ASP A 262 -2.69 20.29 -0.07
C ASP A 262 -2.91 18.80 -0.33
N TRP A 263 -4.16 18.40 -0.57
CA TRP A 263 -4.52 17.00 -0.76
C TRP A 263 -3.98 16.42 -2.08
N ASN A 264 -3.88 17.21 -3.14
CA ASN A 264 -3.31 16.72 -4.40
C ASN A 264 -1.81 16.43 -4.26
N LEU A 265 -1.10 17.21 -3.43
CA LEU A 265 0.30 16.93 -3.10
C LEU A 265 0.42 15.71 -2.17
N ALA A 266 -0.51 15.54 -1.23
CA ALA A 266 -0.57 14.35 -0.38
C ALA A 266 -0.82 13.08 -1.21
N ILE A 267 -1.78 13.13 -2.15
CA ILE A 267 -2.06 12.06 -3.11
C ILE A 267 -0.81 11.76 -3.96
N ALA A 268 -0.14 12.78 -4.52
CA ALA A 268 1.08 12.60 -5.29
C ALA A 268 2.20 11.95 -4.45
N SER A 269 2.32 12.35 -3.17
CA SER A 269 3.33 11.82 -2.26
C SER A 269 3.09 10.35 -1.90
N TYR A 270 1.85 9.89 -1.92
CA TYR A 270 1.53 8.47 -1.71
C TYR A 270 2.18 7.58 -2.78
N ASN A 271 2.20 8.05 -4.01
CA ASN A 271 2.80 7.32 -5.13
C ASN A 271 4.34 7.41 -5.14
N CYS A 272 4.92 8.61 -5.04
CA CYS A 272 6.38 8.77 -5.20
C CYS A 272 7.14 9.09 -3.91
N GLY A 273 6.46 9.19 -2.78
CA GLY A 273 7.04 9.61 -1.52
C GLY A 273 7.19 11.12 -1.37
N ALA A 274 7.10 11.61 -0.13
CA ALA A 274 7.19 13.03 0.21
C ALA A 274 8.52 13.69 -0.25
N GLY A 275 9.60 12.91 -0.31
CA GLY A 275 10.91 13.38 -0.77
C GLY A 275 10.90 13.85 -2.22
N ASN A 276 10.26 13.11 -3.12
CA ASN A 276 10.15 13.45 -4.54
C ASN A 276 9.22 14.65 -4.77
N VAL A 277 8.11 14.74 -4.04
CA VAL A 277 7.24 15.93 -4.08
C VAL A 277 8.02 17.18 -3.62
N ASN A 278 8.75 17.11 -2.51
CA ASN A 278 9.59 18.21 -2.04
C ASN A 278 10.69 18.59 -3.06
N LYS A 279 11.26 17.61 -3.76
CA LYS A 279 12.24 17.85 -4.83
C LYS A 279 11.59 18.60 -6.01
N ALA A 280 10.37 18.19 -6.40
CA ALA A 280 9.61 18.88 -7.45
C ALA A 280 9.25 20.32 -7.06
N ILE A 281 8.82 20.56 -5.80
CA ILE A 281 8.58 21.90 -5.25
C ILE A 281 9.82 22.78 -5.36
N ARG A 282 11.00 22.27 -4.96
CA ARG A 282 12.25 23.03 -5.08
C ARG A 282 12.60 23.35 -6.55
N ARG A 283 12.44 22.38 -7.46
CA ARG A 283 12.72 22.56 -8.89
C ARG A 283 11.77 23.54 -9.58
N SER A 284 10.54 23.66 -9.11
CA SER A 284 9.56 24.62 -9.63
C SER A 284 9.76 26.05 -9.10
N GLY A 285 10.78 26.29 -8.30
CA GLY A 285 10.98 27.59 -7.65
C GLY A 285 10.15 27.81 -6.40
N GLY A 286 9.76 26.75 -5.71
CA GLY A 286 8.98 26.81 -4.45
C GLY A 286 7.46 26.81 -4.63
N LYS A 287 6.95 26.57 -5.84
CA LYS A 287 5.52 26.46 -6.10
C LYS A 287 4.94 25.23 -5.42
N ARG A 288 3.70 25.34 -4.92
CA ARG A 288 3.04 24.28 -4.12
C ARG A 288 1.70 23.80 -4.68
N ALA A 289 1.29 24.23 -5.87
CA ALA A 289 0.14 23.65 -6.55
C ALA A 289 0.58 22.44 -7.38
N PHE A 290 -0.22 21.36 -7.39
CA PHE A 290 0.11 20.13 -8.11
C PHE A 290 0.50 20.37 -9.56
N TRP A 291 -0.26 21.16 -10.33
CA TRP A 291 0.00 21.44 -11.74
C TRP A 291 1.24 22.30 -11.99
N ASP A 292 1.65 23.10 -10.99
CA ASP A 292 2.87 23.88 -11.07
C ASP A 292 4.14 23.01 -10.91
N ILE A 293 4.03 21.94 -10.13
CA ILE A 293 5.13 21.00 -9.89
C ILE A 293 5.07 19.77 -10.81
N TRP A 294 3.95 19.58 -11.50
CA TRP A 294 3.68 18.43 -12.37
C TRP A 294 4.84 18.09 -13.34
N PRO A 295 5.47 19.06 -14.06
CA PRO A 295 6.58 18.76 -14.99
C PRO A 295 7.83 18.22 -14.29
N TYR A 296 7.95 18.44 -12.99
CA TYR A 296 9.12 18.06 -12.17
C TYR A 296 8.89 16.78 -11.36
N LEU A 297 7.67 16.25 -11.38
CA LEU A 297 7.34 14.97 -10.74
C LEU A 297 7.85 13.80 -11.58
N PRO A 298 8.12 12.64 -10.95
CA PRO A 298 8.33 11.39 -11.67
C PRO A 298 7.18 11.13 -12.67
N ARG A 299 7.49 10.56 -13.83
CA ARG A 299 6.51 10.39 -14.92
C ARG A 299 5.26 9.64 -14.46
N GLU A 300 5.42 8.53 -13.73
CA GLU A 300 4.29 7.75 -13.18
C GLU A 300 3.40 8.60 -12.27
N THR A 301 3.99 9.46 -11.45
CA THR A 301 3.27 10.31 -10.51
C THR A 301 2.45 11.40 -11.20
N ARG A 302 2.84 11.81 -12.42
CA ARG A 302 2.10 12.82 -13.17
C ARG A 302 0.68 12.39 -13.50
N GLY A 303 0.48 11.10 -13.79
CA GLY A 303 -0.83 10.50 -14.04
C GLY A 303 -1.64 10.18 -12.77
N TYR A 304 -1.03 10.20 -11.61
CA TYR A 304 -1.65 9.65 -10.40
C TYR A 304 -2.84 10.48 -9.87
N VAL A 305 -2.69 11.81 -9.78
CA VAL A 305 -3.81 12.71 -9.42
C VAL A 305 -4.89 12.74 -10.51
N PRO A 306 -4.55 12.83 -11.82
CA PRO A 306 -5.54 12.64 -12.89
C PRO A 306 -6.32 11.33 -12.81
N ALA A 307 -5.65 10.20 -12.52
CA ALA A 307 -6.28 8.90 -12.35
C ALA A 307 -7.23 8.90 -11.14
N PHE A 308 -6.81 9.49 -10.02
CA PHE A 308 -7.67 9.68 -8.84
C PHE A 308 -8.96 10.43 -9.19
N VAL A 309 -8.86 11.55 -9.90
CA VAL A 309 -10.05 12.32 -10.32
C VAL A 309 -10.93 11.50 -11.25
N GLY A 310 -10.35 10.77 -12.21
CA GLY A 310 -11.08 9.90 -13.13
C GLY A 310 -11.82 8.77 -12.42
N ALA A 311 -11.16 8.09 -11.48
CA ALA A 311 -11.76 7.04 -10.66
C ALA A 311 -12.90 7.58 -9.79
N LEU A 312 -12.66 8.68 -9.06
CA LEU A 312 -13.64 9.32 -8.20
C LEU A 312 -14.87 9.79 -8.99
N TYR A 313 -14.66 10.42 -10.16
CA TYR A 313 -15.74 10.83 -11.06
C TYR A 313 -16.57 9.62 -11.47
N THR A 314 -15.93 8.53 -11.92
CA THR A 314 -16.63 7.34 -12.40
C THR A 314 -17.38 6.64 -11.27
N MET A 315 -16.80 6.54 -10.08
CA MET A 315 -17.48 6.02 -8.88
C MET A 315 -18.73 6.82 -8.53
N THR A 316 -18.74 8.12 -8.82
CA THR A 316 -19.88 9.00 -8.53
C THR A 316 -20.95 8.93 -9.62
N TYR A 317 -20.54 8.90 -10.90
CA TYR A 317 -21.43 9.02 -12.06
C TYR A 317 -21.52 7.76 -12.93
N TYR A 318 -21.23 6.58 -12.36
CA TYR A 318 -21.24 5.31 -13.09
C TYR A 318 -22.61 5.03 -13.76
N LYS A 319 -23.72 5.44 -13.14
CA LYS A 319 -25.08 5.25 -13.67
C LYS A 319 -25.30 6.04 -14.95
N GLU A 320 -24.81 7.27 -15.00
CA GLU A 320 -24.88 8.17 -16.15
C GLU A 320 -24.06 7.67 -17.34
N HIS A 321 -23.08 6.79 -17.07
CA HIS A 321 -22.28 6.10 -18.07
C HIS A 321 -22.76 4.67 -18.35
N GLY A 322 -23.94 4.28 -17.81
CA GLY A 322 -24.55 2.97 -18.05
C GLY A 322 -23.83 1.79 -17.37
N ILE A 323 -22.88 2.07 -16.47
CA ILE A 323 -22.16 1.01 -15.74
C ILE A 323 -23.06 0.52 -14.59
N ARG A 324 -23.06 -0.80 -14.36
CA ARG A 324 -23.77 -1.43 -13.25
C ARG A 324 -22.78 -2.22 -12.41
N PRO A 325 -22.77 -2.03 -11.08
CA PRO A 325 -21.92 -2.85 -10.21
C PRO A 325 -22.22 -4.33 -10.35
N GLU A 326 -21.18 -5.14 -10.48
CA GLU A 326 -21.26 -6.61 -10.53
C GLU A 326 -21.46 -7.18 -9.12
N ALA A 327 -22.17 -8.30 -8.99
CA ALA A 327 -22.25 -9.04 -7.73
C ALA A 327 -20.96 -9.83 -7.53
N VAL A 328 -20.17 -9.48 -6.51
CA VAL A 328 -18.80 -10.02 -6.30
C VAL A 328 -18.75 -11.25 -5.38
N GLY A 329 -19.87 -11.85 -5.02
CA GLY A 329 -19.90 -13.09 -4.23
C GLY A 329 -19.31 -13.00 -2.82
N ILE A 330 -19.13 -11.81 -2.28
CA ILE A 330 -18.72 -11.63 -0.87
C ILE A 330 -19.99 -11.73 0.00
N PRO A 331 -19.96 -12.49 1.13
CA PRO A 331 -21.11 -12.60 2.03
C PRO A 331 -21.59 -11.22 2.50
N ALA A 332 -22.91 -10.99 2.45
CA ALA A 332 -23.50 -9.70 2.83
C ALA A 332 -23.34 -9.40 4.33
N HIS A 333 -23.28 -10.45 5.15
CA HIS A 333 -23.12 -10.35 6.60
C HIS A 333 -21.97 -11.24 7.05
N ILE A 334 -21.03 -10.64 7.76
CA ILE A 334 -19.87 -11.31 8.35
C ILE A 334 -19.76 -10.96 9.81
N ASP A 335 -19.31 -11.92 10.60
CA ASP A 335 -18.90 -11.72 11.97
C ASP A 335 -17.39 -11.66 12.11
N THR A 336 -16.97 -11.10 13.24
CA THR A 336 -15.58 -10.96 13.62
C THR A 336 -15.35 -11.64 14.96
N LEU A 337 -14.56 -12.70 14.96
CA LEU A 337 -14.25 -13.49 16.13
C LEU A 337 -12.80 -13.26 16.58
N LYS A 338 -12.60 -13.17 17.90
CA LYS A 338 -11.28 -13.04 18.51
C LYS A 338 -10.64 -14.40 18.67
N ILE A 339 -9.45 -14.58 18.14
CA ILE A 339 -8.70 -15.82 18.13
C ILE A 339 -7.42 -15.65 18.96
N ASN A 340 -7.30 -16.44 20.02
CA ASN A 340 -6.19 -16.41 20.97
C ASN A 340 -5.42 -17.74 21.07
N LYS A 341 -5.67 -18.67 20.16
CA LYS A 341 -4.99 -19.96 19.99
C LYS A 341 -4.62 -20.14 18.53
N GLN A 342 -3.68 -21.02 18.23
CA GLN A 342 -3.43 -21.38 16.82
C GLN A 342 -4.69 -21.98 16.20
N LEU A 343 -5.02 -21.52 14.99
CA LEU A 343 -6.20 -21.96 14.25
C LEU A 343 -5.87 -22.08 12.77
N HIS A 344 -6.23 -23.20 12.15
CA HIS A 344 -6.16 -23.38 10.72
C HIS A 344 -7.56 -23.26 10.09
N PHE A 345 -7.70 -22.60 8.96
CA PHE A 345 -8.99 -22.39 8.30
C PHE A 345 -9.73 -23.69 8.02
N ARG A 346 -9.02 -24.78 7.69
CA ARG A 346 -9.63 -26.11 7.48
C ARG A 346 -10.25 -26.67 8.76
N GLN A 347 -9.76 -26.35 9.94
CA GLN A 347 -10.42 -26.74 11.19
C GLN A 347 -11.80 -26.09 11.31
N VAL A 348 -11.89 -24.81 10.92
CA VAL A 348 -13.18 -24.09 10.87
C VAL A 348 -14.08 -24.70 9.81
N ALA A 349 -13.58 -24.81 8.58
CA ALA A 349 -14.37 -25.34 7.45
C ALA A 349 -14.93 -26.74 7.71
N ASP A 350 -14.10 -27.67 8.23
CA ASP A 350 -14.47 -29.06 8.46
C ASP A 350 -15.59 -29.20 9.52
N LEU A 351 -15.60 -28.34 10.55
CA LEU A 351 -16.56 -28.47 11.65
C LEU A 351 -17.76 -27.53 11.56
N THR A 352 -17.65 -26.41 10.86
CA THR A 352 -18.74 -25.44 10.72
C THR A 352 -19.45 -25.53 9.35
N ALA A 353 -18.86 -26.25 8.40
CA ALA A 353 -19.24 -26.28 6.98
C ALA A 353 -19.08 -24.91 6.27
N ALA A 354 -18.35 -23.96 6.85
CA ALA A 354 -18.01 -22.70 6.20
C ALA A 354 -17.13 -22.99 4.97
N PRO A 355 -17.42 -22.43 3.78
CA PRO A 355 -16.61 -22.61 2.60
C PRO A 355 -15.18 -22.10 2.84
N LEU A 356 -14.18 -22.95 2.58
CA LEU A 356 -12.77 -22.61 2.82
C LEU A 356 -12.34 -21.37 2.00
N GLU A 357 -12.79 -21.25 0.76
CA GLU A 357 -12.47 -20.11 -0.10
C GLU A 357 -13.06 -18.79 0.43
N GLU A 358 -14.26 -18.83 1.03
CA GLU A 358 -14.82 -17.64 1.68
C GLU A 358 -14.01 -17.23 2.90
N LEU A 359 -13.57 -18.19 3.73
CA LEU A 359 -12.68 -17.91 4.87
C LEU A 359 -11.37 -17.28 4.41
N LYS A 360 -10.78 -17.76 3.31
CA LYS A 360 -9.56 -17.19 2.72
C LYS A 360 -9.79 -15.79 2.19
N ASN A 361 -10.87 -15.58 1.45
CA ASN A 361 -11.20 -14.28 0.86
C ASN A 361 -11.51 -13.20 1.91
N LEU A 362 -12.12 -13.59 3.03
CA LEU A 362 -12.40 -12.68 4.14
C LEU A 362 -11.18 -12.38 5.02
N ASN A 363 -10.15 -13.26 4.97
CA ASN A 363 -8.98 -13.18 5.84
C ASN A 363 -7.66 -13.26 5.02
N PRO A 364 -7.46 -12.41 4.03
CA PRO A 364 -6.34 -12.51 3.09
C PRO A 364 -4.98 -12.27 3.74
N GLN A 365 -4.94 -11.69 4.94
CA GLN A 365 -3.71 -11.41 5.69
C GLN A 365 -3.04 -12.67 6.25
N TYR A 366 -3.74 -13.80 6.39
CA TYR A 366 -3.16 -15.01 6.97
C TYR A 366 -2.56 -15.90 5.90
N ARG A 367 -1.25 -16.10 6.01
CA ARG A 367 -0.49 -17.02 5.17
C ARG A 367 -0.71 -18.45 5.62
N HIS A 368 -0.58 -19.40 4.70
CA HIS A 368 -0.69 -20.82 5.00
C HIS A 368 -2.02 -21.23 5.64
N GLU A 369 -3.07 -20.40 5.52
CA GLU A 369 -4.39 -20.63 6.15
C GLU A 369 -4.31 -20.72 7.69
N ILE A 370 -3.26 -20.16 8.34
CA ILE A 370 -2.98 -20.26 9.78
C ILE A 370 -3.12 -18.89 10.46
N ILE A 371 -3.93 -18.86 11.52
CA ILE A 371 -3.99 -17.74 12.46
C ILE A 371 -3.08 -18.08 13.66
N PRO A 372 -1.98 -17.35 13.90
CA PRO A 372 -1.02 -17.66 14.97
C PRO A 372 -1.43 -17.05 16.31
N GLY A 373 -2.63 -17.40 16.81
CA GLY A 373 -3.28 -16.77 17.97
C GLY A 373 -2.54 -16.88 19.30
N GLU A 374 -1.51 -17.73 19.42
CA GLU A 374 -0.72 -17.87 20.65
C GLU A 374 0.16 -16.65 20.95
N SER A 375 0.60 -15.92 19.92
CA SER A 375 1.52 -14.78 20.09
C SER A 375 0.81 -13.49 20.51
N ARG A 376 -0.41 -13.30 20.04
CA ARG A 376 -1.32 -12.20 20.33
C ARG A 376 -2.74 -12.56 19.91
N GLU A 377 -3.72 -11.77 20.30
CA GLU A 377 -5.09 -11.90 19.81
C GLU A 377 -5.16 -11.46 18.35
N TYR A 378 -5.78 -12.29 17.51
CA TYR A 378 -6.06 -12.03 16.10
C TYR A 378 -7.57 -12.07 15.84
N ILE A 379 -7.96 -11.74 14.61
CA ILE A 379 -9.35 -11.67 14.18
C ILE A 379 -9.59 -12.70 13.08
N LEU A 380 -10.61 -13.54 13.23
CA LEU A 380 -11.20 -14.32 12.16
C LEU A 380 -12.48 -13.65 11.69
N ARG A 381 -12.58 -13.33 10.40
CA ARG A 381 -13.83 -12.93 9.75
C ARG A 381 -14.48 -14.19 9.18
N ILE A 382 -15.74 -14.40 9.49
CA ILE A 382 -16.52 -15.58 9.11
C ILE A 382 -17.89 -15.14 8.62
N PRO A 383 -18.49 -15.77 7.58
CA PRO A 383 -19.87 -15.48 7.21
C PRO A 383 -20.80 -15.75 8.40
N TYR A 384 -21.73 -14.83 8.66
CA TYR A 384 -22.62 -14.82 9.82
C TYR A 384 -23.32 -16.16 10.08
N GLU A 385 -23.72 -16.85 9.01
CA GLU A 385 -24.46 -18.13 9.08
C GLU A 385 -23.66 -19.25 9.75
N TYR A 386 -22.31 -19.18 9.79
CA TYR A 386 -21.45 -20.18 10.41
C TYR A 386 -20.95 -19.79 11.81
N THR A 387 -21.24 -18.58 12.26
CA THR A 387 -20.76 -18.06 13.56
C THR A 387 -21.25 -18.89 14.75
N ASN A 388 -22.54 -19.23 14.77
CA ASN A 388 -23.10 -20.03 15.85
C ASN A 388 -22.47 -21.43 15.91
N ALA A 389 -22.22 -22.06 14.76
CA ALA A 389 -21.55 -23.35 14.69
C ALA A 389 -20.10 -23.26 15.21
N PHE A 390 -19.39 -22.18 14.87
CA PHE A 390 -18.04 -21.96 15.41
C PHE A 390 -18.06 -21.85 16.94
N ILE A 391 -18.96 -21.04 17.50
CA ILE A 391 -19.05 -20.83 18.95
C ILE A 391 -19.44 -22.15 19.67
N GLU A 392 -20.39 -22.88 19.12
CA GLU A 392 -20.84 -24.17 19.71
C GLU A 392 -19.74 -25.22 19.70
N TYR A 393 -18.94 -25.28 18.63
CA TYR A 393 -17.88 -26.29 18.47
C TYR A 393 -16.48 -25.78 18.75
N GLU A 394 -16.31 -24.59 19.34
CA GLU A 394 -15.03 -23.89 19.46
C GLU A 394 -13.89 -24.79 19.96
N ASP A 395 -14.07 -25.49 21.07
CA ASP A 395 -13.06 -26.40 21.62
C ASP A 395 -12.76 -27.59 20.69
N SER A 396 -13.74 -28.03 19.93
CA SER A 396 -13.57 -29.12 18.95
C SER A 396 -12.85 -28.64 17.72
N VAL A 397 -13.12 -27.41 17.30
CA VAL A 397 -12.44 -26.75 16.18
C VAL A 397 -10.94 -26.66 16.46
N TYR A 398 -10.53 -26.17 17.63
CA TYR A 398 -9.11 -26.08 17.98
C TYR A 398 -8.40 -27.43 18.09
N ARG A 399 -9.13 -28.50 18.45
CA ARG A 399 -8.54 -29.87 18.56
C ARG A 399 -8.53 -30.64 17.25
N HIS A 400 -9.40 -30.26 16.30
CA HIS A 400 -9.56 -31.00 15.06
C HIS A 400 -8.26 -31.03 14.25
N LYS A 401 -7.66 -32.21 14.07
CA LYS A 401 -6.41 -32.42 13.32
C LYS A 401 -5.25 -31.46 13.68
N ALA A 402 -5.22 -30.97 14.95
CA ALA A 402 -4.23 -29.98 15.37
C ALA A 402 -2.77 -30.48 15.17
N GLU A 403 -2.51 -31.77 15.47
CA GLU A 403 -1.18 -32.36 15.27
C GLU A 403 -0.75 -32.42 13.78
N GLU A 404 -1.70 -32.49 12.87
CA GLU A 404 -1.47 -32.47 11.43
C GLU A 404 -1.12 -31.05 10.95
N TYR A 405 -1.99 -30.08 11.27
CA TYR A 405 -1.85 -28.70 10.79
C TYR A 405 -0.71 -27.95 11.47
N PHE A 406 -0.44 -28.25 12.75
CA PHE A 406 0.61 -27.58 13.53
C PHE A 406 1.80 -28.47 13.81
N ASN A 407 2.12 -29.38 12.88
CA ASN A 407 3.30 -30.22 13.00
C ASN A 407 4.55 -29.36 13.19
N PRO A 408 5.39 -29.61 14.23
CA PRO A 408 6.54 -28.78 14.55
C PRO A 408 7.56 -28.63 13.39
N VAL A 409 7.68 -29.65 12.53
CA VAL A 409 8.57 -29.60 11.36
C VAL A 409 8.03 -28.63 10.31
N THR A 410 6.71 -28.65 10.06
CA THR A 410 6.04 -27.74 9.11
C THR A 410 6.09 -26.31 9.62
N ILE A 411 5.74 -26.08 10.88
CA ILE A 411 5.79 -24.75 11.51
C ILE A 411 7.21 -24.19 11.50
N LYS A 412 8.22 -25.01 11.74
CA LYS A 412 9.61 -24.58 11.65
C LYS A 412 9.99 -24.18 10.22
N LYS A 413 9.61 -24.96 9.21
CA LYS A 413 9.87 -24.62 7.80
C LYS A 413 9.25 -23.28 7.42
N ILE A 414 8.00 -23.02 7.83
CA ILE A 414 7.32 -21.74 7.61
C ILE A 414 8.10 -20.59 8.27
N LYS A 415 8.48 -20.75 9.56
CA LYS A 415 9.23 -19.72 10.30
C LYS A 415 10.60 -19.43 9.70
N ASP A 416 11.25 -20.43 9.15
CA ASP A 416 12.58 -20.32 8.54
C ASP A 416 12.52 -19.79 7.09
N GLY A 417 11.32 -19.54 6.53
CA GLY A 417 11.13 -19.11 5.14
C GLY A 417 11.53 -20.17 4.11
N ALA A 418 11.58 -21.44 4.52
CA ALA A 418 12.01 -22.55 3.68
C ALA A 418 10.88 -23.16 2.83
N ASP A 419 9.70 -22.59 2.90
CA ASP A 419 8.47 -22.97 2.17
C ASP A 419 8.34 -22.37 0.78
N GLY A 420 9.31 -21.53 0.37
CA GLY A 420 9.35 -20.89 -0.95
C GLY A 420 8.59 -19.57 -1.04
N GLU A 421 7.86 -19.19 -0.02
CA GLU A 421 7.24 -17.86 0.04
C GLU A 421 8.20 -16.84 0.68
N ARG A 422 8.67 -15.89 -0.13
CA ARG A 422 9.47 -14.76 0.38
C ARG A 422 8.55 -13.70 1.00
N ILE A 423 8.97 -13.18 2.15
CA ILE A 423 8.34 -12.07 2.85
C ILE A 423 8.41 -10.79 2.00
#